data_0a42e3d7c6a992dd7addf5b74465539f
#
_entry.id   0a42e3d7c6a992dd7addf5b74465539f
#
_cell.length_a   1.000
_cell.length_b   1.000
_cell.length_c   1.000
_cell.angle_alpha   90.00
_cell.angle_beta   90.00
_cell.angle_gamma   90.00
#
_symmetry.space_group_name_H-M   'P 1'
#
loop_
_entity.id
_entity.type
_entity.pdbx_description
1 polymer ?
#
loop_
_entity_poly.entity_id
_entity_poly.type
_entity_poly.pdbx_seq_one_letter_code
_entity_poly.pdbx_strand_id
1 'polypeptide(L)'
;LYNKIGGMTGTAITESEEFADIFNLGVLEIPTNTPVIRIDNEDEIYRTSDEKYDAIVMQVIECNKKQQPVLIGTTSIDKSEKISKKLKASKIKHEVLNAKQHEQEAKIIANAGEPGAVTIATNMAGRGTDIQLGGNYDFKLSNVKHDNEKIDLKSNLIEQKNIVIEAGGLYVIGSERHESRRIDNQLRGRSGRQGDPGETKFFISLEDDLMRIFGSERIDSVLKSLGLKEGESIKHAWISKALERAQKKVEGRNFDIRKTLLRFDDVLNDQRKTIFEQRLELMNAENISEIAKDMQYDIADEIVNTYCPEKSFADQWDLKRLKNEINLYFSYEIDFLVDETKKDMNPVSYTHLRAHETP
;
A
#
# COMPACT_ATOMS: atom_id res chain seq x y z
N LEU A 1 18.25 -11.90 0.84
CA LEU A 1 18.18 -12.21 2.28
C LEU A 1 17.52 -13.55 2.55
N TYR A 2 16.53 -13.99 1.73
CA TYR A 2 15.80 -15.23 1.92
C TYR A 2 15.81 -16.07 0.64
N ASN A 3 16.10 -17.36 0.77
CA ASN A 3 16.10 -18.28 -0.37
C ASN A 3 14.69 -18.67 -0.84
N LYS A 4 13.71 -18.56 0.05
CA LYS A 4 12.30 -18.85 -0.23
C LYS A 4 11.43 -17.82 0.47
N ILE A 5 10.46 -17.29 -0.25
CA ILE A 5 9.46 -16.35 0.26
C ILE A 5 8.09 -16.93 -0.01
N GLY A 6 7.20 -16.80 0.95
CA GLY A 6 5.80 -17.17 0.82
C GLY A 6 4.94 -16.31 1.74
N GLY A 7 3.66 -16.21 1.45
CA GLY A 7 2.71 -15.45 2.26
C GLY A 7 1.30 -16.00 2.16
N MET A 8 0.45 -15.62 3.09
CA MET A 8 -0.96 -16.01 3.10
C MET A 8 -1.85 -14.77 3.25
N THR A 9 -2.87 -14.68 2.40
CA THR A 9 -3.87 -13.61 2.47
C THR A 9 -5.16 -14.08 1.81
N GLY A 10 -6.31 -13.61 2.29
CA GLY A 10 -7.61 -13.93 1.69
C GLY A 10 -7.92 -13.17 0.39
N THR A 11 -7.02 -12.34 -0.11
CA THR A 11 -7.30 -11.45 -1.27
C THR A 11 -6.19 -11.43 -2.32
N ALA A 12 -5.32 -12.45 -2.34
CA ALA A 12 -4.19 -12.50 -3.30
C ALA A 12 -4.62 -12.69 -4.75
N ILE A 13 -5.74 -13.36 -5.00
CA ILE A 13 -6.17 -13.75 -6.34
C ILE A 13 -6.36 -12.56 -7.29
N THR A 14 -6.77 -11.40 -6.79
CA THR A 14 -6.94 -10.17 -7.59
C THR A 14 -5.64 -9.59 -8.10
N GLU A 15 -4.52 -9.94 -7.47
CA GLU A 15 -3.17 -9.44 -7.75
C GLU A 15 -2.24 -10.58 -8.22
N SER A 16 -2.80 -11.71 -8.67
CA SER A 16 -2.03 -12.90 -9.04
C SER A 16 -1.01 -12.63 -10.16
N GLU A 17 -1.37 -11.81 -11.14
CA GLU A 17 -0.47 -11.41 -12.23
C GLU A 17 0.72 -10.59 -11.71
N GLU A 18 0.49 -9.68 -10.75
CA GLU A 18 1.55 -8.89 -10.12
C GLU A 18 2.50 -9.77 -9.30
N PHE A 19 1.96 -10.75 -8.54
CA PHE A 19 2.78 -11.70 -7.80
C PHE A 19 3.65 -12.56 -8.71
N ALA A 20 3.11 -12.98 -9.85
CA ALA A 20 3.88 -13.76 -10.82
C ALA A 20 4.97 -12.91 -11.51
N ASP A 21 4.64 -11.70 -11.94
CA ASP A 21 5.52 -10.87 -12.77
C ASP A 21 6.65 -10.20 -11.96
N ILE A 22 6.38 -9.78 -10.70
CA ILE A 22 7.36 -9.08 -9.87
C ILE A 22 8.13 -10.04 -8.95
N PHE A 23 7.42 -10.97 -8.32
CA PHE A 23 8.00 -11.81 -7.27
C PHE A 23 8.24 -13.25 -7.71
N ASN A 24 7.84 -13.60 -8.93
CA ASN A 24 7.86 -14.98 -9.45
C ASN A 24 7.14 -15.97 -8.51
N LEU A 25 6.03 -15.54 -7.92
CA LEU A 25 5.22 -16.31 -6.98
C LEU A 25 3.88 -16.69 -7.60
N GLY A 26 3.58 -17.98 -7.60
CA GLY A 26 2.24 -18.47 -7.94
C GLY A 26 1.26 -18.24 -6.79
N VAL A 27 0.00 -17.91 -7.13
CA VAL A 27 -1.08 -17.79 -6.17
C VAL A 27 -1.94 -19.05 -6.21
N LEU A 28 -2.09 -19.73 -5.06
CA LEU A 28 -2.94 -20.91 -4.89
C LEU A 28 -4.13 -20.54 -4.01
N GLU A 29 -5.34 -20.77 -4.51
CA GLU A 29 -6.57 -20.60 -3.75
C GLU A 29 -6.87 -21.87 -2.92
N ILE A 30 -6.97 -21.68 -1.61
CA ILE A 30 -7.35 -22.75 -0.68
C ILE A 30 -8.83 -22.55 -0.34
N PRO A 31 -9.68 -23.57 -0.54
CA PRO A 31 -11.10 -23.48 -0.20
C PRO A 31 -11.31 -23.14 1.29
N THR A 32 -12.38 -22.40 1.57
CA THR A 32 -12.75 -22.06 2.94
C THR A 32 -13.19 -23.32 3.72
N ASN A 33 -12.84 -23.38 5.02
CA ASN A 33 -13.22 -24.51 5.88
C ASN A 33 -14.73 -24.67 6.01
N THR A 34 -15.46 -23.55 6.09
CA THR A 34 -16.93 -23.51 6.12
C THR A 34 -17.43 -22.67 4.94
N PRO A 35 -18.59 -23.01 4.33
CA PRO A 35 -19.16 -22.21 3.27
C PRO A 35 -19.39 -20.76 3.70
N VAL A 36 -19.12 -19.84 2.81
CA VAL A 36 -19.42 -18.42 3.03
C VAL A 36 -20.91 -18.21 2.75
N ILE A 37 -21.69 -17.88 3.80
CA ILE A 37 -23.12 -17.60 3.71
C ILE A 37 -23.44 -16.09 3.69
N ARG A 38 -22.40 -15.24 3.69
CA ARG A 38 -22.51 -13.79 3.61
C ARG A 38 -23.24 -13.38 2.32
N ILE A 39 -24.12 -12.39 2.45
CA ILE A 39 -24.84 -11.81 1.32
C ILE A 39 -24.11 -10.53 0.87
N ASP A 40 -23.61 -10.55 -0.35
CA ASP A 40 -22.99 -9.37 -0.97
C ASP A 40 -24.05 -8.67 -1.83
N ASN A 41 -24.70 -7.64 -1.28
CA ASN A 41 -25.74 -6.88 -1.94
C ASN A 41 -25.16 -6.04 -3.11
N GLU A 42 -26.02 -5.73 -4.09
CA GLU A 42 -25.67 -4.86 -5.21
C GLU A 42 -25.34 -3.44 -4.73
N ASP A 43 -24.45 -2.78 -5.46
CA ASP A 43 -24.06 -1.40 -5.18
C ASP A 43 -25.25 -0.45 -5.41
N GLU A 44 -25.41 0.53 -4.54
CA GLU A 44 -26.37 1.62 -4.72
C GLU A 44 -25.64 2.89 -5.18
N ILE A 45 -26.07 3.45 -6.30
CA ILE A 45 -25.44 4.61 -6.92
C ILE A 45 -26.35 5.81 -6.80
N TYR A 46 -25.80 6.87 -6.24
CA TYR A 46 -26.44 8.15 -6.04
C TYR A 46 -25.80 9.21 -6.93
N ARG A 47 -26.51 10.27 -7.18
CA ARG A 47 -26.03 11.37 -7.99
C ARG A 47 -24.99 12.23 -7.23
N THR A 48 -25.29 12.55 -5.98
CA THR A 48 -24.44 13.38 -5.14
C THR A 48 -23.90 12.63 -3.93
N SER A 49 -22.81 13.13 -3.37
CA SER A 49 -22.23 12.58 -2.15
C SER A 49 -23.17 12.76 -0.94
N ASP A 50 -23.93 13.85 -0.91
CA ASP A 50 -24.86 14.11 0.20
C ASP A 50 -26.02 13.14 0.23
N GLU A 51 -26.63 12.84 -0.94
CA GLU A 51 -27.67 11.80 -1.07
C GLU A 51 -27.16 10.43 -0.63
N LYS A 52 -25.94 10.08 -1.05
CA LYS A 52 -25.26 8.85 -0.64
C LYS A 52 -25.08 8.76 0.89
N TYR A 53 -24.62 9.84 1.53
CA TYR A 53 -24.44 9.84 2.98
C TYR A 53 -25.78 9.76 3.72
N ASP A 54 -26.82 10.38 3.21
CA ASP A 54 -28.15 10.28 3.80
C ASP A 54 -28.71 8.85 3.68
N ALA A 55 -28.48 8.20 2.55
CA ALA A 55 -28.84 6.80 2.37
C ALA A 55 -28.05 5.85 3.30
N ILE A 56 -26.76 6.08 3.52
CA ILE A 56 -25.96 5.34 4.51
C ILE A 56 -26.57 5.50 5.91
N VAL A 57 -26.93 6.72 6.31
CA VAL A 57 -27.56 6.98 7.62
C VAL A 57 -28.89 6.23 7.74
N MET A 58 -29.71 6.24 6.71
CA MET A 58 -30.99 5.50 6.69
C MET A 58 -30.75 3.98 6.85
N GLN A 59 -29.78 3.41 6.15
CA GLN A 59 -29.42 2.00 6.31
C GLN A 59 -28.95 1.67 7.72
N VAL A 60 -28.14 2.55 8.32
CA VAL A 60 -27.67 2.38 9.70
C VAL A 60 -28.83 2.43 10.69
N ILE A 61 -29.82 3.33 10.48
CA ILE A 61 -31.03 3.38 11.31
C ILE A 61 -31.80 2.05 11.24
N GLU A 62 -31.95 1.47 10.04
CA GLU A 62 -32.63 0.20 9.87
C GLU A 62 -31.91 -0.96 10.56
N CYS A 63 -30.58 -1.03 10.42
CA CYS A 63 -29.78 -2.03 11.11
C CYS A 63 -29.85 -1.87 12.64
N ASN A 64 -29.76 -0.66 13.14
CA ASN A 64 -29.81 -0.37 14.58
C ASN A 64 -31.16 -0.78 15.20
N LYS A 65 -32.29 -0.58 14.49
CA LYS A 65 -33.60 -1.06 14.92
C LYS A 65 -33.67 -2.59 15.07
N LYS A 66 -32.90 -3.32 14.25
CA LYS A 66 -32.79 -4.78 14.29
C LYS A 66 -31.72 -5.29 15.25
N GLN A 67 -31.02 -4.40 15.94
CA GLN A 67 -29.83 -4.71 16.75
C GLN A 67 -28.67 -5.34 15.92
N GLN A 68 -28.66 -5.12 14.61
CA GLN A 68 -27.61 -5.57 13.72
C GLN A 68 -26.40 -4.64 13.84
N PRO A 69 -25.19 -5.14 14.16
CA PRO A 69 -23.98 -4.30 14.19
C PRO A 69 -23.59 -3.86 12.78
N VAL A 70 -23.10 -2.63 12.67
CA VAL A 70 -22.70 -2.00 11.41
C VAL A 70 -21.26 -1.53 11.44
N LEU A 71 -20.49 -1.92 10.42
CA LEU A 71 -19.17 -1.40 10.14
C LEU A 71 -19.19 -0.57 8.86
N ILE A 72 -18.88 0.72 8.97
CA ILE A 72 -18.81 1.64 7.83
C ILE A 72 -17.36 1.85 7.44
N GLY A 73 -16.95 1.38 6.26
CA GLY A 73 -15.64 1.62 5.67
C GLY A 73 -15.60 2.92 4.88
N THR A 74 -14.61 3.77 5.14
CA THR A 74 -14.39 5.03 4.43
C THR A 74 -12.98 5.10 3.88
N THR A 75 -12.75 5.80 2.78
CA THR A 75 -11.43 5.94 2.15
C THR A 75 -10.58 7.04 2.78
N SER A 76 -11.18 8.01 3.47
CA SER A 76 -10.47 9.12 4.10
C SER A 76 -11.05 9.52 5.46
N ILE A 77 -10.24 10.23 6.23
CA ILE A 77 -10.66 10.78 7.54
C ILE A 77 -11.79 11.78 7.35
N ASP A 78 -11.71 12.67 6.35
CA ASP A 78 -12.71 13.69 6.08
C ASP A 78 -14.09 13.09 5.79
N LYS A 79 -14.12 11.99 5.00
CA LYS A 79 -15.36 11.25 4.70
C LYS A 79 -15.93 10.59 5.95
N SER A 80 -15.06 10.05 6.84
CA SER A 80 -15.49 9.47 8.11
C SER A 80 -16.11 10.52 9.05
N GLU A 81 -15.53 11.72 9.09
CA GLU A 81 -16.05 12.83 9.89
C GLU A 81 -17.41 13.35 9.36
N LYS A 82 -17.58 13.42 8.03
CA LYS A 82 -18.88 13.79 7.42
C LYS A 82 -19.98 12.81 7.82
N ILE A 83 -19.73 11.50 7.68
CA ILE A 83 -20.70 10.46 8.09
C ILE A 83 -20.96 10.55 9.60
N SER A 84 -19.91 10.72 10.42
CA SER A 84 -20.04 10.88 11.88
C SER A 84 -20.93 12.07 12.25
N LYS A 85 -20.77 13.22 11.58
CA LYS A 85 -21.63 14.40 11.81
C LYS A 85 -23.10 14.10 11.51
N LYS A 86 -23.40 13.43 10.38
CA LYS A 86 -24.76 13.06 10.00
C LYS A 86 -25.38 12.02 10.97
N LEU A 87 -24.59 11.04 11.43
CA LEU A 87 -25.04 10.07 12.44
C LEU A 87 -25.34 10.74 13.79
N LYS A 88 -24.48 11.69 14.22
CA LYS A 88 -24.73 12.52 15.43
C LYS A 88 -26.01 13.35 15.32
N ALA A 89 -26.25 13.96 14.16
CA ALA A 89 -27.48 14.71 13.91
C ALA A 89 -28.72 13.82 14.02
N SER A 90 -28.60 12.55 13.60
CA SER A 90 -29.65 11.52 13.72
C SER A 90 -29.68 10.84 15.09
N LYS A 91 -28.89 11.30 16.07
CA LYS A 91 -28.80 10.79 17.45
C LYS A 91 -28.39 9.31 17.54
N ILE A 92 -27.62 8.81 16.58
CA ILE A 92 -27.07 7.45 16.58
C ILE A 92 -25.74 7.43 17.29
N LYS A 93 -25.66 6.59 18.35
CA LYS A 93 -24.39 6.33 19.05
C LYS A 93 -23.46 5.55 18.12
N HIS A 94 -22.25 6.01 17.94
CA HIS A 94 -21.25 5.35 17.09
C HIS A 94 -19.84 5.64 17.57
N GLU A 95 -18.92 4.75 17.23
CA GLU A 95 -17.48 4.90 17.46
C GLU A 95 -16.77 5.18 16.14
N VAL A 96 -15.70 6.00 16.18
CA VAL A 96 -14.90 6.32 15.00
C VAL A 96 -13.49 5.80 15.19
N LEU A 97 -13.08 4.91 14.30
CA LEU A 97 -11.76 4.31 14.27
C LEU A 97 -10.94 4.97 13.17
N ASN A 98 -9.96 5.78 13.56
CA ASN A 98 -9.03 6.41 12.65
C ASN A 98 -7.59 6.31 13.18
N ALA A 99 -6.59 6.54 12.31
CA ALA A 99 -5.17 6.44 12.63
C ALA A 99 -4.68 7.32 13.79
N LYS A 100 -5.52 8.22 14.32
CA LYS A 100 -5.17 9.12 15.43
C LYS A 100 -5.39 8.49 16.82
N GLN A 101 -6.03 7.32 16.90
CA GLN A 101 -6.51 6.73 18.16
C GLN A 101 -6.05 5.27 18.35
N HIS A 102 -4.77 4.98 18.13
CA HIS A 102 -4.22 3.62 18.21
C HIS A 102 -4.47 2.90 19.56
N GLU A 103 -4.40 3.62 20.68
CA GLU A 103 -4.61 3.03 22.00
C GLU A 103 -6.06 2.57 22.24
N GLN A 104 -7.02 3.22 21.58
CA GLN A 104 -8.45 2.88 21.71
C GLN A 104 -8.91 1.89 20.62
N GLU A 105 -8.08 1.64 19.61
CA GLU A 105 -8.42 0.79 18.46
C GLU A 105 -8.87 -0.59 18.88
N ALA A 106 -8.11 -1.27 19.73
CA ALA A 106 -8.42 -2.61 20.20
C ALA A 106 -9.77 -2.67 20.96
N LYS A 107 -10.07 -1.64 21.75
CA LYS A 107 -11.32 -1.54 22.50
C LYS A 107 -12.52 -1.32 21.57
N ILE A 108 -12.38 -0.42 20.59
CA ILE A 108 -13.45 -0.13 19.62
C ILE A 108 -13.76 -1.36 18.79
N ILE A 109 -12.73 -2.08 18.32
CA ILE A 109 -12.90 -3.31 17.53
C ILE A 109 -13.51 -4.44 18.38
N ALA A 110 -13.10 -4.56 19.64
CA ALA A 110 -13.65 -5.57 20.54
C ALA A 110 -15.16 -5.40 20.74
N ASN A 111 -15.67 -4.19 20.68
CA ASN A 111 -17.08 -3.87 20.86
C ASN A 111 -17.85 -3.75 19.52
N ALA A 112 -17.16 -3.70 18.38
CA ALA A 112 -17.79 -3.48 17.08
C ALA A 112 -18.78 -4.57 16.63
N GLY A 113 -18.72 -5.75 17.24
CA GLY A 113 -19.66 -6.85 17.02
C GLY A 113 -20.81 -6.94 18.01
N GLU A 114 -20.95 -6.00 18.94
CA GLU A 114 -22.06 -5.97 19.90
C GLU A 114 -23.40 -5.63 19.22
N PRO A 115 -24.54 -6.08 19.78
CA PRO A 115 -25.84 -5.75 19.24
C PRO A 115 -26.04 -4.23 19.04
N GLY A 116 -26.41 -3.83 17.83
CA GLY A 116 -26.65 -2.42 17.48
C GLY A 116 -25.43 -1.52 17.49
N ALA A 117 -24.21 -2.05 17.62
CA ALA A 117 -22.98 -1.27 17.55
C ALA A 117 -22.81 -0.65 16.14
N VAL A 118 -22.39 0.62 16.10
CA VAL A 118 -22.07 1.32 14.85
C VAL A 118 -20.64 1.80 14.92
N THR A 119 -19.80 1.30 14.00
CA THR A 119 -18.39 1.66 13.94
C THR A 119 -18.05 2.24 12.57
N ILE A 120 -17.44 3.40 12.53
CA ILE A 120 -16.87 3.99 11.31
C ILE A 120 -15.37 3.73 11.33
N ALA A 121 -14.86 3.04 10.31
CA ALA A 121 -13.43 2.77 10.17
C ALA A 121 -12.88 3.43 8.91
N THR A 122 -11.81 4.19 9.04
CA THR A 122 -11.02 4.60 7.88
C THR A 122 -10.22 3.43 7.36
N ASN A 123 -9.89 3.49 6.11
CA ASN A 123 -9.24 2.42 5.34
C ASN A 123 -8.18 1.67 6.16
N MET A 124 -8.31 0.36 6.24
CA MET A 124 -7.39 -0.56 6.94
C MET A 124 -7.34 -0.48 8.47
N ALA A 125 -8.06 0.41 9.14
CA ALA A 125 -8.12 0.42 10.59
C ALA A 125 -8.66 -0.92 11.12
N GLY A 126 -8.04 -1.47 12.16
CA GLY A 126 -8.37 -2.80 12.67
C GLY A 126 -7.93 -3.98 11.81
N ARG A 127 -7.00 -3.81 10.87
CA ARG A 127 -6.45 -4.93 10.11
C ARG A 127 -5.71 -5.90 11.03
N GLY A 128 -5.97 -7.21 10.85
CA GLY A 128 -5.36 -8.25 11.67
C GLY A 128 -6.15 -8.59 12.94
N THR A 129 -7.18 -7.80 13.29
CA THR A 129 -8.10 -8.10 14.39
C THR A 129 -9.43 -8.61 13.86
N ASP A 130 -9.98 -9.59 14.57
CA ASP A 130 -11.28 -10.18 14.26
C ASP A 130 -12.40 -9.42 14.97
N ILE A 131 -13.52 -9.19 14.27
CA ILE A 131 -14.74 -8.65 14.86
C ILE A 131 -15.63 -9.84 15.24
N GLN A 132 -15.64 -10.17 16.52
CA GLN A 132 -16.44 -11.26 17.05
C GLN A 132 -17.89 -10.81 17.28
N LEU A 133 -18.85 -11.59 16.75
CA LEU A 133 -20.27 -11.31 16.94
C LEU A 133 -20.64 -11.45 18.42
N GLY A 134 -21.34 -10.46 18.98
CA GLY A 134 -21.65 -10.33 20.40
C GLY A 134 -20.58 -9.61 21.22
N GLY A 135 -19.42 -9.30 20.61
CA GLY A 135 -18.27 -8.67 21.28
C GLY A 135 -17.13 -9.67 21.59
N ASN A 136 -15.94 -9.14 21.85
CA ASN A 136 -14.74 -9.96 22.08
C ASN A 136 -14.68 -10.46 23.52
N TYR A 137 -14.77 -11.79 23.67
CA TYR A 137 -14.73 -12.48 24.96
C TYR A 137 -13.41 -12.28 25.71
N ASP A 138 -12.28 -12.47 25.03
CA ASP A 138 -10.96 -12.43 25.66
C ASP A 138 -10.64 -11.02 26.18
N PHE A 139 -11.02 -9.99 25.42
CA PHE A 139 -10.86 -8.60 25.83
C PHE A 139 -11.70 -8.24 27.04
N LYS A 140 -12.95 -8.72 27.10
CA LYS A 140 -13.84 -8.50 28.27
C LYS A 140 -13.35 -9.27 29.50
N LEU A 141 -12.84 -10.49 29.32
CA LEU A 141 -12.29 -11.34 30.39
C LEU A 141 -11.05 -10.73 31.03
N SER A 142 -10.19 -10.10 30.28
CA SER A 142 -8.96 -9.49 30.81
C SER A 142 -9.24 -8.40 31.86
N ASN A 143 -10.45 -7.85 31.86
CA ASN A 143 -10.89 -6.82 32.79
C ASN A 143 -11.65 -7.36 34.03
N VAL A 144 -11.91 -8.67 34.10
CA VAL A 144 -12.69 -9.30 35.17
C VAL A 144 -11.81 -10.13 36.11
N LYS A 145 -11.88 -9.86 37.43
CA LYS A 145 -11.01 -10.50 38.45
C LYS A 145 -11.65 -11.71 39.14
N HIS A 146 -12.98 -11.86 39.10
CA HIS A 146 -13.68 -12.91 39.82
C HIS A 146 -14.27 -13.99 38.91
N ASP A 147 -14.13 -15.26 39.27
CA ASP A 147 -14.53 -16.39 38.43
C ASP A 147 -16.05 -16.51 38.22
N ASN A 148 -16.86 -16.12 39.20
CA ASN A 148 -18.33 -16.11 39.06
C ASN A 148 -18.77 -15.07 38.00
N GLU A 149 -18.13 -13.89 37.96
CA GLU A 149 -18.39 -12.85 36.96
C GLU A 149 -18.01 -13.31 35.56
N LYS A 150 -17.01 -14.19 35.41
CA LYS A 150 -16.61 -14.77 34.12
C LYS A 150 -17.67 -15.70 33.54
N ILE A 151 -18.37 -16.48 34.40
CA ILE A 151 -19.43 -17.39 33.96
C ILE A 151 -20.64 -16.58 33.47
N ASP A 152 -21.05 -15.57 34.23
CA ASP A 152 -22.16 -14.68 33.86
C ASP A 152 -21.84 -13.90 32.57
N LEU A 153 -20.60 -13.45 32.44
CA LEU A 153 -20.14 -12.73 31.24
C LEU A 153 -20.17 -13.64 30.01
N LYS A 154 -19.79 -14.91 30.14
CA LYS A 154 -19.85 -15.90 29.07
C LYS A 154 -21.29 -16.16 28.61
N SER A 155 -22.20 -16.30 29.53
CA SER A 155 -23.62 -16.51 29.23
C SER A 155 -24.22 -15.32 28.52
N ASN A 156 -23.93 -14.11 28.97
CA ASN A 156 -24.39 -12.88 28.36
C ASN A 156 -23.82 -12.69 26.92
N LEU A 157 -22.55 -13.01 26.70
CA LEU A 157 -21.94 -12.90 25.37
C LEU A 157 -22.51 -13.91 24.36
N ILE A 158 -22.88 -15.10 24.83
CA ILE A 158 -23.57 -16.10 23.97
C ILE A 158 -24.95 -15.58 23.60
N GLU A 159 -25.69 -14.99 24.52
CA GLU A 159 -26.99 -14.37 24.23
C GLU A 159 -26.86 -13.22 23.25
N GLN A 160 -25.90 -12.30 23.48
CA GLN A 160 -25.61 -11.21 22.55
C GLN A 160 -25.21 -11.70 21.15
N LYS A 161 -24.40 -12.77 21.07
CA LYS A 161 -24.04 -13.40 19.79
C LYS A 161 -25.27 -13.93 19.08
N ASN A 162 -26.18 -14.60 19.77
CA ASN A 162 -27.41 -15.13 19.18
C ASN A 162 -28.31 -14.01 18.64
N ILE A 163 -28.45 -12.90 19.37
CA ILE A 163 -29.19 -11.71 18.92
C ILE A 163 -28.61 -11.18 17.61
N VAL A 164 -27.28 -11.07 17.54
CA VAL A 164 -26.61 -10.57 16.33
C VAL A 164 -26.73 -11.54 15.16
N ILE A 165 -26.67 -12.85 15.40
CA ILE A 165 -26.86 -13.87 14.36
C ILE A 165 -28.29 -13.82 13.81
N GLU A 166 -29.30 -13.72 14.67
CA GLU A 166 -30.71 -13.59 14.28
C GLU A 166 -30.98 -12.27 13.51
N ALA A 167 -30.25 -11.20 13.86
CA ALA A 167 -30.30 -9.92 13.15
C ALA A 167 -29.66 -9.95 11.74
N GLY A 168 -28.95 -11.04 11.39
CA GLY A 168 -28.27 -11.20 10.09
C GLY A 168 -26.75 -11.04 10.14
N GLY A 169 -26.15 -11.02 11.34
CA GLY A 169 -24.70 -10.88 11.52
C GLY A 169 -24.19 -9.45 11.31
N LEU A 170 -22.89 -9.31 11.06
CA LEU A 170 -22.27 -8.01 10.86
C LEU A 170 -22.64 -7.44 9.48
N TYR A 171 -23.19 -6.22 9.46
CA TYR A 171 -23.44 -5.48 8.23
C TYR A 171 -22.26 -4.57 7.89
N VAL A 172 -21.64 -4.76 6.72
CA VAL A 172 -20.52 -3.94 6.27
C VAL A 172 -20.98 -2.99 5.17
N ILE A 173 -20.79 -1.70 5.41
CA ILE A 173 -21.11 -0.63 4.46
C ILE A 173 -19.79 -0.07 3.91
N GLY A 174 -19.60 -0.11 2.59
CA GLY A 174 -18.57 0.69 1.92
C GLY A 174 -19.13 2.04 1.50
N SER A 175 -18.57 3.14 1.96
CA SER A 175 -19.02 4.48 1.58
C SER A 175 -18.63 4.88 0.16
N GLU A 176 -17.80 4.08 -0.50
CA GLU A 176 -17.37 4.18 -1.89
C GLU A 176 -16.55 2.95 -2.29
N ARG A 177 -16.29 2.78 -3.59
CA ARG A 177 -15.34 1.78 -4.08
C ARG A 177 -13.91 2.33 -4.01
N HIS A 178 -12.98 1.47 -3.62
CA HIS A 178 -11.56 1.79 -3.62
C HIS A 178 -10.96 1.65 -5.04
N GLU A 179 -9.77 2.18 -5.24
CA GLU A 179 -9.02 2.02 -6.49
C GLU A 179 -8.63 0.56 -6.78
N SER A 180 -8.57 -0.29 -5.75
CA SER A 180 -8.26 -1.71 -5.85
C SER A 180 -9.38 -2.57 -5.30
N ARG A 181 -9.83 -3.55 -6.11
CA ARG A 181 -10.81 -4.57 -5.72
C ARG A 181 -10.35 -5.37 -4.50
N ARG A 182 -9.04 -5.53 -4.34
CA ARG A 182 -8.46 -6.20 -3.17
C ARG A 182 -8.87 -5.53 -1.86
N ILE A 183 -8.88 -4.20 -1.83
CA ILE A 183 -9.26 -3.43 -0.64
C ILE A 183 -10.76 -3.58 -0.38
N ASP A 184 -11.60 -3.54 -1.43
CA ASP A 184 -13.04 -3.79 -1.31
C ASP A 184 -13.31 -5.20 -0.75
N ASN A 185 -12.60 -6.21 -1.24
CA ASN A 185 -12.72 -7.57 -0.76
C ASN A 185 -12.24 -7.73 0.69
N GLN A 186 -11.20 -7.00 1.10
CA GLN A 186 -10.75 -6.96 2.51
C GLN A 186 -11.80 -6.31 3.42
N LEU A 187 -12.50 -5.29 2.95
CA LEU A 187 -13.60 -4.68 3.69
C LEU A 187 -14.78 -5.66 3.79
N ARG A 188 -15.23 -6.25 2.68
CA ARG A 188 -16.28 -7.29 2.67
C ARG A 188 -15.93 -8.47 3.57
N GLY A 189 -14.65 -8.89 3.57
CA GLY A 189 -14.14 -9.99 4.37
C GLY A 189 -14.10 -9.74 5.90
N ARG A 190 -14.54 -8.56 6.35
CA ARG A 190 -14.77 -8.32 7.79
C ARG A 190 -16.04 -9.00 8.29
N SER A 191 -16.99 -9.27 7.41
CA SER A 191 -18.26 -9.94 7.67
C SER A 191 -18.28 -11.35 7.10
N GLY A 192 -19.11 -12.22 7.64
CA GLY A 192 -19.33 -13.58 7.15
C GLY A 192 -18.14 -14.51 7.35
N ARG A 193 -17.47 -14.42 8.48
CA ARG A 193 -16.30 -15.24 8.83
C ARG A 193 -16.75 -16.57 9.46
N GLN A 194 -16.01 -17.63 9.18
CA GLN A 194 -16.17 -18.96 9.79
C GLN A 194 -17.61 -19.50 9.74
N GLY A 195 -18.35 -19.17 8.67
CA GLY A 195 -19.76 -19.59 8.51
C GLY A 195 -20.78 -18.73 9.25
N ASP A 196 -20.35 -17.63 9.89
CA ASP A 196 -21.29 -16.67 10.47
C ASP A 196 -22.10 -15.96 9.35
N PRO A 197 -23.36 -15.57 9.60
CA PRO A 197 -24.10 -14.73 8.68
C PRO A 197 -23.49 -13.32 8.61
N GLY A 198 -23.81 -12.61 7.55
CA GLY A 198 -23.37 -11.24 7.36
C GLY A 198 -23.84 -10.66 6.05
N GLU A 199 -23.78 -9.35 5.96
CA GLU A 199 -24.19 -8.63 4.76
C GLU A 199 -23.16 -7.56 4.40
N THR A 200 -23.04 -7.27 3.10
CA THR A 200 -22.21 -6.17 2.63
C THR A 200 -22.89 -5.37 1.56
N LYS A 201 -22.68 -4.06 1.54
CA LYS A 201 -23.21 -3.16 0.53
C LYS A 201 -22.30 -1.97 0.31
N PHE A 202 -22.12 -1.54 -0.94
CA PHE A 202 -21.43 -0.30 -1.26
C PHE A 202 -22.42 0.77 -1.69
N PHE A 203 -22.23 1.96 -1.16
CA PHE A 203 -22.92 3.18 -1.52
C PHE A 203 -21.97 4.08 -2.30
N ILE A 204 -22.33 4.45 -3.51
CA ILE A 204 -21.46 5.12 -4.47
C ILE A 204 -22.13 6.41 -4.92
N SER A 205 -21.34 7.46 -5.16
CA SER A 205 -21.83 8.65 -5.82
C SER A 205 -21.06 8.94 -7.10
N LEU A 206 -21.64 9.69 -8.03
CA LEU A 206 -20.94 10.14 -9.23
C LEU A 206 -19.81 11.11 -8.92
N GLU A 207 -19.81 11.68 -7.73
CA GLU A 207 -18.77 12.59 -7.24
C GLU A 207 -17.59 11.87 -6.60
N ASP A 208 -17.64 10.54 -6.42
CA ASP A 208 -16.57 9.76 -5.85
C ASP A 208 -15.34 9.76 -6.77
N ASP A 209 -14.16 9.71 -6.18
CA ASP A 209 -12.89 9.85 -6.89
C ASP A 209 -12.75 8.83 -8.04
N LEU A 210 -13.13 7.57 -7.80
CA LEU A 210 -13.11 6.53 -8.83
C LEU A 210 -14.05 6.86 -10.00
N MET A 211 -15.24 7.41 -9.72
CA MET A 211 -16.21 7.78 -10.74
C MET A 211 -15.75 8.97 -11.57
N ARG A 212 -15.06 9.93 -10.96
CA ARG A 212 -14.48 11.10 -11.65
C ARG A 212 -13.39 10.70 -12.64
N ILE A 213 -12.57 9.70 -12.32
CA ILE A 213 -11.51 9.19 -13.21
C ILE A 213 -12.11 8.59 -14.51
N PHE A 214 -13.31 8.01 -14.46
CA PHE A 214 -13.92 7.30 -15.59
C PHE A 214 -14.96 8.08 -16.39
N GLY A 215 -15.09 9.38 -16.16
CA GLY A 215 -15.95 10.25 -16.94
C GLY A 215 -17.39 10.25 -16.44
N SER A 216 -17.59 10.82 -15.28
CA SER A 216 -18.89 11.08 -14.65
C SER A 216 -19.91 11.75 -15.58
N GLU A 217 -19.43 12.61 -16.54
CA GLU A 217 -20.31 13.34 -17.48
C GLU A 217 -21.10 12.41 -18.39
N ARG A 218 -20.51 11.33 -18.90
CA ARG A 218 -21.22 10.37 -19.77
C ARG A 218 -22.23 9.55 -18.96
N ILE A 219 -21.86 9.19 -17.74
CA ILE A 219 -22.74 8.44 -16.85
C ILE A 219 -23.85 9.37 -16.36
N ASP A 220 -23.58 10.61 -15.97
CA ASP A 220 -24.59 11.59 -15.57
C ASP A 220 -25.62 11.87 -16.70
N SER A 221 -25.18 11.95 -17.95
CA SER A 221 -26.09 12.13 -19.09
C SER A 221 -27.01 10.91 -19.31
N VAL A 222 -26.46 9.70 -19.15
CA VAL A 222 -27.25 8.44 -19.23
C VAL A 222 -28.23 8.37 -18.06
N LEU A 223 -27.81 8.71 -16.85
CA LEU A 223 -28.66 8.69 -15.66
C LEU A 223 -29.79 9.72 -15.73
N LYS A 224 -29.50 10.92 -16.25
CA LYS A 224 -30.56 11.93 -16.55
C LYS A 224 -31.54 11.43 -17.59
N SER A 225 -31.08 10.71 -18.62
CA SER A 225 -31.95 10.12 -19.63
C SER A 225 -32.83 8.98 -19.10
N LEU A 226 -32.40 8.31 -18.01
CA LEU A 226 -33.17 7.27 -17.31
C LEU A 226 -34.19 7.85 -16.31
N GLY A 227 -34.31 9.18 -16.20
CA GLY A 227 -35.38 9.84 -15.44
C GLY A 227 -35.22 9.79 -13.92
N LEU A 228 -33.98 9.69 -13.40
CA LEU A 228 -33.69 9.70 -11.97
C LEU A 228 -34.17 10.99 -11.31
N LYS A 229 -34.98 10.83 -10.28
CA LYS A 229 -35.32 11.92 -9.36
C LYS A 229 -34.26 12.09 -8.29
N GLU A 230 -34.19 13.27 -7.69
CA GLU A 230 -33.34 13.51 -6.53
C GLU A 230 -33.66 12.53 -5.40
N GLY A 231 -32.64 11.91 -4.82
CA GLY A 231 -32.78 10.94 -3.73
C GLY A 231 -33.06 9.50 -4.15
N GLU A 232 -33.24 9.20 -5.44
CA GLU A 232 -33.41 7.82 -5.93
C GLU A 232 -32.04 7.17 -6.21
N SER A 233 -31.85 5.94 -5.72
CA SER A 233 -30.67 5.13 -6.03
C SER A 233 -30.92 4.27 -7.28
N ILE A 234 -29.86 4.07 -8.06
CA ILE A 234 -29.85 3.09 -9.12
C ILE A 234 -29.23 1.80 -8.62
N LYS A 235 -29.96 0.72 -8.78
CA LYS A 235 -29.49 -0.65 -8.60
C LYS A 235 -29.50 -1.33 -9.96
N HIS A 236 -28.35 -1.45 -10.59
CA HIS A 236 -28.28 -2.11 -11.88
C HIS A 236 -26.96 -2.84 -12.08
N ALA A 237 -27.03 -4.14 -12.32
CA ALA A 237 -25.88 -5.02 -12.44
C ALA A 237 -24.86 -4.58 -13.52
N TRP A 238 -25.28 -3.91 -14.61
CA TRP A 238 -24.35 -3.44 -15.63
C TRP A 238 -23.45 -2.31 -15.13
N ILE A 239 -23.93 -1.47 -14.20
CA ILE A 239 -23.14 -0.38 -13.64
C ILE A 239 -22.05 -0.94 -12.71
N SER A 240 -22.39 -1.92 -11.86
CA SER A 240 -21.43 -2.63 -11.04
C SER A 240 -20.32 -3.29 -11.88
N LYS A 241 -20.69 -3.88 -13.05
CA LYS A 241 -19.70 -4.42 -14.00
C LYS A 241 -18.85 -3.33 -14.67
N ALA A 242 -19.43 -2.17 -14.97
CA ALA A 242 -18.70 -1.04 -15.53
C ALA A 242 -17.67 -0.50 -14.51
N LEU A 243 -18.09 -0.38 -13.25
CA LEU A 243 -17.22 -0.01 -12.14
C LEU A 243 -16.07 -1.00 -11.94
N GLU A 244 -16.36 -2.29 -11.98
CA GLU A 244 -15.32 -3.32 -11.87
C GLU A 244 -14.29 -3.22 -13.01
N ARG A 245 -14.73 -2.98 -14.24
CA ARG A 245 -13.82 -2.74 -15.37
C ARG A 245 -13.00 -1.49 -15.18
N ALA A 246 -13.60 -0.47 -14.59
CA ALA A 246 -12.95 0.77 -14.24
C ALA A 246 -11.84 0.54 -13.19
N GLN A 247 -12.16 -0.17 -12.13
CA GLN A 247 -11.16 -0.55 -11.11
C GLN A 247 -10.02 -1.36 -11.72
N LYS A 248 -10.30 -2.37 -12.57
CA LYS A 248 -9.25 -3.13 -13.27
C LYS A 248 -8.31 -2.24 -14.08
N LYS A 249 -8.83 -1.20 -14.72
CA LYS A 249 -8.01 -0.27 -15.49
C LYS A 249 -7.12 0.60 -14.60
N VAL A 250 -7.63 1.05 -13.43
CA VAL A 250 -6.82 1.78 -12.43
C VAL A 250 -5.76 0.87 -11.83
N GLU A 251 -6.15 -0.36 -11.45
CA GLU A 251 -5.22 -1.37 -10.94
C GLU A 251 -4.06 -1.61 -11.91
N GLY A 252 -4.36 -1.79 -13.20
CA GLY A 252 -3.34 -1.97 -14.24
C GLY A 252 -2.39 -0.77 -14.36
N ARG A 253 -2.95 0.46 -14.38
CA ARG A 253 -2.12 1.68 -14.40
C ARG A 253 -1.22 1.79 -13.16
N ASN A 254 -1.78 1.52 -11.98
CA ASN A 254 -1.01 1.56 -10.73
C ASN A 254 0.06 0.47 -10.69
N PHE A 255 -0.22 -0.70 -11.27
CA PHE A 255 0.76 -1.76 -11.47
C PHE A 255 1.92 -1.31 -12.37
N ASP A 256 1.64 -0.70 -13.53
CA ASP A 256 2.67 -0.20 -14.44
C ASP A 256 3.56 0.86 -13.77
N ILE A 257 2.97 1.75 -12.96
CA ILE A 257 3.72 2.74 -12.17
C ILE A 257 4.64 2.03 -11.16
N ARG A 258 4.12 1.06 -10.40
CA ARG A 258 4.95 0.30 -9.44
C ARG A 258 6.08 -0.46 -10.15
N LYS A 259 5.80 -1.09 -11.28
CA LYS A 259 6.81 -1.80 -12.09
C LYS A 259 7.90 -0.86 -12.60
N THR A 260 7.55 0.35 -12.98
CA THR A 260 8.51 1.36 -13.39
C THR A 260 9.39 1.82 -12.22
N LEU A 261 8.79 2.06 -11.05
CA LEU A 261 9.55 2.42 -9.83
C LEU A 261 10.52 1.31 -9.43
N LEU A 262 10.12 0.04 -9.52
CA LEU A 262 11.00 -1.10 -9.23
C LEU A 262 12.23 -1.15 -10.13
N ARG A 263 12.09 -0.82 -11.42
CA ARG A 263 13.25 -0.75 -12.34
C ARG A 263 14.28 0.28 -11.92
N PHE A 264 13.85 1.41 -11.36
CA PHE A 264 14.78 2.40 -10.80
C PHE A 264 15.40 1.91 -9.49
N ASP A 265 14.61 1.22 -8.65
CA ASP A 265 15.11 0.64 -7.41
C ASP A 265 16.13 -0.48 -7.65
N ASP A 266 15.99 -1.26 -8.73
CA ASP A 266 16.95 -2.30 -9.11
C ASP A 266 18.33 -1.71 -9.38
N VAL A 267 18.42 -0.59 -10.11
CA VAL A 267 19.69 0.10 -10.35
C VAL A 267 20.35 0.56 -9.04
N LEU A 268 19.56 1.18 -8.15
CA LEU A 268 20.06 1.60 -6.83
C LEU A 268 20.47 0.40 -5.96
N ASN A 269 19.75 -0.70 -6.06
CA ASN A 269 20.06 -1.92 -5.33
C ASN A 269 21.36 -2.58 -5.84
N ASP A 270 21.61 -2.58 -7.14
CA ASP A 270 22.84 -3.08 -7.70
C ASP A 270 24.05 -2.23 -7.30
N GLN A 271 23.90 -0.90 -7.32
CA GLN A 271 24.93 0.00 -6.77
C GLN A 271 25.19 -0.28 -5.29
N ARG A 272 24.13 -0.47 -4.51
CA ARG A 272 24.24 -0.80 -3.08
C ARG A 272 24.95 -2.12 -2.85
N LYS A 273 24.62 -3.16 -3.62
CA LYS A 273 25.29 -4.46 -3.54
C LYS A 273 26.78 -4.34 -3.83
N THR A 274 27.15 -3.67 -4.91
CA THR A 274 28.55 -3.45 -5.29
C THR A 274 29.33 -2.76 -4.16
N ILE A 275 28.78 -1.70 -3.59
CA ILE A 275 29.41 -1.00 -2.46
C ILE A 275 29.56 -1.91 -1.22
N PHE A 276 28.52 -2.70 -0.91
CA PHE A 276 28.57 -3.63 0.23
C PHE A 276 29.56 -4.79 -0.01
N GLU A 277 29.66 -5.31 -1.23
CA GLU A 277 30.61 -6.34 -1.61
C GLU A 277 32.05 -5.82 -1.48
N GLN A 278 32.36 -4.66 -2.05
CA GLN A 278 33.65 -3.98 -1.88
C GLN A 278 34.00 -3.73 -0.42
N ARG A 279 33.03 -3.25 0.36
CA ARG A 279 33.23 -3.06 1.79
C ARG A 279 33.51 -4.37 2.52
N LEU A 280 32.85 -5.44 2.16
CA LEU A 280 33.05 -6.77 2.76
C LEU A 280 34.42 -7.32 2.40
N GLU A 281 34.87 -7.13 1.17
CA GLU A 281 36.22 -7.50 0.72
C GLU A 281 37.28 -6.76 1.53
N LEU A 282 37.14 -5.44 1.69
CA LEU A 282 38.03 -4.64 2.51
C LEU A 282 38.07 -5.09 3.98
N MET A 283 36.92 -5.45 4.54
CA MET A 283 36.80 -5.89 5.94
C MET A 283 37.41 -7.28 6.19
N ASN A 284 37.39 -8.15 5.17
CA ASN A 284 37.89 -9.52 5.26
C ASN A 284 39.33 -9.68 4.74
N ALA A 285 39.89 -8.64 4.11
CA ALA A 285 41.21 -8.71 3.54
C ALA A 285 42.27 -8.74 4.66
N GLU A 286 43.19 -9.71 4.61
CA GLU A 286 44.34 -9.78 5.52
C GLU A 286 45.35 -8.65 5.25
N ASN A 287 45.46 -8.20 4.00
CA ASN A 287 46.31 -7.11 3.57
C ASN A 287 45.60 -6.13 2.68
N ILE A 288 45.33 -4.93 3.18
CA ILE A 288 44.61 -3.87 2.48
C ILE A 288 45.52 -3.13 1.47
N SER A 289 46.85 -3.27 1.58
CA SER A 289 47.81 -2.51 0.78
C SER A 289 47.68 -2.79 -0.73
N GLU A 290 47.39 -4.01 -1.13
CA GLU A 290 47.20 -4.36 -2.54
C GLU A 290 45.93 -3.73 -3.09
N ILE A 291 44.81 -3.85 -2.36
CA ILE A 291 43.54 -3.24 -2.75
C ILE A 291 43.64 -1.72 -2.84
N ALA A 292 44.35 -1.11 -1.89
CA ALA A 292 44.57 0.34 -1.91
C ALA A 292 45.42 0.77 -3.12
N LYS A 293 46.42 -0.02 -3.52
CA LYS A 293 47.20 0.24 -4.74
C LYS A 293 46.36 0.12 -6.00
N ASP A 294 45.53 -0.92 -6.09
CA ASP A 294 44.62 -1.10 -7.24
C ASP A 294 43.65 0.09 -7.37
N MET A 295 43.07 0.53 -6.26
CA MET A 295 42.20 1.73 -6.24
C MET A 295 42.96 2.99 -6.65
N GLN A 296 44.22 3.14 -6.25
CA GLN A 296 45.06 4.26 -6.67
C GLN A 296 45.33 4.22 -8.17
N TYR A 297 45.62 3.05 -8.72
CA TYR A 297 45.76 2.88 -10.17
C TYR A 297 44.51 3.23 -10.93
N ASP A 298 43.37 2.74 -10.48
CA ASP A 298 42.06 3.04 -11.13
C ASP A 298 41.77 4.54 -11.16
N ILE A 299 41.99 5.26 -10.04
CA ILE A 299 41.82 6.71 -9.96
C ILE A 299 42.80 7.41 -10.88
N ALA A 300 44.08 6.98 -10.90
CA ALA A 300 45.08 7.57 -11.78
C ALA A 300 44.70 7.39 -13.25
N ASP A 301 44.21 6.22 -13.62
CA ASP A 301 43.73 5.93 -14.97
C ASP A 301 42.52 6.77 -15.36
N GLU A 302 41.55 6.92 -14.48
CA GLU A 302 40.39 7.77 -14.72
C GLU A 302 40.76 9.22 -14.94
N ILE A 303 41.65 9.76 -14.08
CA ILE A 303 42.15 11.13 -14.19
C ILE A 303 42.88 11.35 -15.52
N VAL A 304 43.78 10.43 -15.87
CA VAL A 304 44.55 10.52 -17.13
C VAL A 304 43.62 10.41 -18.34
N ASN A 305 42.71 9.47 -18.36
CA ASN A 305 41.76 9.29 -19.47
C ASN A 305 40.81 10.49 -19.61
N THR A 306 40.48 11.16 -18.52
CA THR A 306 39.61 12.34 -18.52
C THR A 306 40.31 13.56 -19.14
N TYR A 307 41.56 13.80 -18.77
CA TYR A 307 42.28 15.00 -19.21
C TYR A 307 43.23 14.77 -20.39
N CYS A 308 43.60 13.50 -20.62
CA CYS A 308 44.47 13.08 -21.74
C CYS A 308 43.87 11.83 -22.42
N PRO A 309 42.71 11.95 -23.13
CA PRO A 309 42.07 10.81 -23.79
C PRO A 309 42.99 10.17 -24.84
N GLU A 310 43.09 8.85 -24.90
CA GLU A 310 43.96 8.09 -25.84
C GLU A 310 43.76 8.45 -27.31
N LYS A 311 42.57 8.92 -27.70
CA LYS A 311 42.24 9.28 -29.09
C LYS A 311 42.33 10.75 -29.37
N SER A 312 42.91 11.56 -28.49
CA SER A 312 43.08 13.00 -28.61
C SER A 312 44.52 13.36 -28.93
N PHE A 313 44.71 14.48 -29.66
CA PHE A 313 46.06 15.04 -29.90
C PHE A 313 46.57 15.74 -28.63
N ALA A 314 47.88 15.73 -28.42
CA ALA A 314 48.54 16.35 -27.27
C ALA A 314 48.15 17.84 -27.06
N ASP A 315 47.83 18.57 -28.12
CA ASP A 315 47.36 19.96 -28.06
C ASP A 315 45.99 20.14 -27.38
N GLN A 316 45.19 19.06 -27.31
CA GLN A 316 43.86 19.03 -26.72
C GLN A 316 43.88 18.64 -25.24
N TRP A 317 45.02 18.23 -24.72
CA TRP A 317 45.18 17.77 -23.34
C TRP A 317 45.17 18.96 -22.35
N ASP A 318 44.39 18.82 -21.27
CA ASP A 318 44.33 19.82 -20.18
C ASP A 318 45.35 19.46 -19.07
N LEU A 319 46.60 19.66 -19.36
CA LEU A 319 47.69 19.34 -18.42
C LEU A 319 47.62 20.17 -17.11
N LYS A 320 46.99 21.36 -17.14
CA LYS A 320 46.88 22.19 -15.92
C LYS A 320 45.85 21.56 -14.95
N ARG A 321 44.72 21.13 -15.49
CA ARG A 321 43.71 20.42 -14.69
C ARG A 321 44.21 19.07 -14.22
N LEU A 322 44.90 18.31 -15.10
CA LEU A 322 45.56 17.06 -14.72
C LEU A 322 46.48 17.23 -13.49
N LYS A 323 47.37 18.24 -13.51
CA LYS A 323 48.29 18.56 -12.39
C LYS A 323 47.50 18.85 -11.12
N ASN A 324 46.46 19.65 -11.19
CA ASN A 324 45.64 20.00 -10.05
C ASN A 324 44.91 18.79 -9.44
N GLU A 325 44.34 17.92 -10.27
CA GLU A 325 43.65 16.71 -9.81
C GLU A 325 44.60 15.71 -9.20
N ILE A 326 45.77 15.49 -9.79
CA ILE A 326 46.78 14.62 -9.23
C ILE A 326 47.26 15.15 -7.86
N ASN A 327 47.48 16.45 -7.73
CA ASN A 327 47.84 17.03 -6.44
C ASN A 327 46.74 16.89 -5.40
N LEU A 328 45.48 17.03 -5.82
CA LEU A 328 44.31 16.89 -4.94
C LEU A 328 44.16 15.46 -4.39
N TYR A 329 44.27 14.45 -5.26
CA TYR A 329 44.04 13.05 -4.86
C TYR A 329 45.26 12.36 -4.25
N PHE A 330 46.45 12.66 -4.77
CA PHE A 330 47.69 12.00 -4.37
C PHE A 330 48.63 12.87 -3.50
N SER A 331 48.30 14.14 -3.30
CA SER A 331 49.16 15.12 -2.61
C SER A 331 50.57 15.18 -3.21
N TYR A 332 50.69 14.96 -4.49
CA TYR A 332 51.96 14.92 -5.23
C TYR A 332 52.00 16.04 -6.25
N GLU A 333 53.06 16.90 -6.17
CA GLU A 333 53.29 17.95 -7.15
C GLU A 333 54.10 17.41 -8.33
N ILE A 334 53.45 17.30 -9.48
CA ILE A 334 54.14 16.95 -10.73
C ILE A 334 54.54 18.23 -11.42
N ASP A 335 55.84 18.44 -11.61
CA ASP A 335 56.35 19.49 -12.46
C ASP A 335 56.47 18.99 -13.91
N PHE A 336 55.37 19.13 -14.66
CA PHE A 336 55.46 19.03 -16.10
C PHE A 336 56.02 20.33 -16.65
N LEU A 337 57.15 20.28 -17.38
CA LEU A 337 57.56 21.31 -18.30
C LEU A 337 56.58 21.33 -19.46
N VAL A 338 55.47 22.09 -19.30
CA VAL A 338 54.28 22.10 -20.15
C VAL A 338 54.59 22.40 -21.62
N ASP A 339 55.76 23.03 -21.89
CA ASP A 339 56.16 23.42 -23.27
C ASP A 339 57.05 22.40 -23.99
N GLU A 340 57.75 21.53 -23.29
CA GLU A 340 58.61 20.49 -23.92
C GLU A 340 57.83 19.20 -24.18
N THR A 341 56.87 18.84 -23.34
CA THR A 341 56.10 17.61 -23.46
C THR A 341 55.09 17.62 -24.63
N LYS A 342 54.65 18.79 -25.07
CA LYS A 342 53.69 18.88 -26.18
C LYS A 342 54.33 18.59 -27.56
N LYS A 343 55.64 18.59 -27.69
CA LYS A 343 56.32 18.46 -28.99
C LYS A 343 56.67 17.03 -29.41
N ASP A 344 56.84 16.10 -28.45
CA ASP A 344 57.42 14.78 -28.77
C ASP A 344 56.68 13.55 -28.20
N MET A 345 55.53 13.72 -27.54
CA MET A 345 54.83 12.56 -26.91
C MET A 345 53.72 12.00 -27.75
N ASN A 346 53.90 10.77 -28.17
CA ASN A 346 52.86 9.86 -28.64
C ASN A 346 52.07 9.33 -27.42
N PRO A 347 50.76 9.07 -27.50
CA PRO A 347 49.95 8.45 -26.38
C PRO A 347 50.59 7.22 -25.76
N VAL A 348 51.41 6.46 -26.53
CA VAL A 348 52.12 5.26 -26.05
C VAL A 348 53.26 5.57 -25.10
N SER A 349 53.89 6.73 -25.18
CA SER A 349 55.01 7.14 -24.28
C SER A 349 54.53 7.51 -22.89
N TYR A 350 53.27 7.90 -22.74
CA TYR A 350 52.67 8.24 -21.44
C TYR A 350 52.36 7.00 -20.58
N THR A 351 52.04 5.89 -21.21
CA THR A 351 51.89 4.61 -20.51
C THR A 351 53.16 4.08 -19.92
N HIS A 352 54.30 4.46 -20.47
CA HIS A 352 55.61 4.12 -19.93
C HIS A 352 56.05 4.99 -18.73
N LEU A 353 55.70 6.27 -18.71
CA LEU A 353 55.93 7.15 -17.53
C LEU A 353 55.11 6.67 -16.33
N ARG A 354 53.93 6.17 -16.55
CA ARG A 354 53.05 5.60 -15.56
C ARG A 354 53.62 4.37 -14.85
N ALA A 355 54.38 3.54 -15.53
CA ALA A 355 54.99 2.33 -14.98
C ALA A 355 56.26 2.59 -14.12
N HIS A 356 56.87 3.77 -14.24
CA HIS A 356 58.15 4.07 -13.59
C HIS A 356 58.07 4.96 -12.34
N GLU A 357 56.93 5.65 -12.08
CA GLU A 357 56.83 6.66 -10.99
C GLU A 357 55.90 6.28 -9.84
N THR A 358 55.49 5.03 -9.73
CA THR A 358 54.80 4.55 -8.53
C THR A 358 55.84 3.89 -7.58
N PRO A 359 56.03 4.41 -6.36
CA PRO A 359 56.92 3.82 -5.39
C PRO A 359 56.41 2.47 -4.86
#